data_df51960252d789355f8cc22c5dbd3eec
#
_entry.id   df51960252d789355f8cc22c5dbd3eec
#
_cell.length_a   1.000
_cell.length_b   1.000
_cell.length_c   1.000
_cell.angle_alpha   90.00
_cell.angle_beta   90.00
_cell.angle_gamma   90.00
#
_symmetry.space_group_name_H-M   'P 1'
#
loop_
_entity.id
_entity.type
_entity.pdbx_description
1 polymer ?
#
loop_
_entity_poly.entity_id
_entity_poly.type
_entity_poly.pdbx_seq_one_letter_code
_entity_poly.pdbx_strand_id
1 'polypeptide(L)'
;MLLNIKNIDVAYDDYQVIWNVSLSVKEGEIVALLGPNGSGKSTVLNSISGLIKIKNGEINFNSIPIHKFETYQRVGVGISHVLERRRVFPYLTVLQNLLLGAYHEKAKAEREKSLQDIYNFFPKLKERSSQIANTMSGGEQQMLAIGRGLMGMPKLLMVDEPFLGLAPLVIEDLKLIFKKIAERGIAILFVEQNVRLALSMANRGYILESGRLVIDGASKDLVDSKEVKRVFLGS
;
A
#
# COMPACT_ATOMS: atom_id res chain seq x y z
N MET A 1 0.23 15.34 10.01
CA MET A 1 0.64 14.62 8.79
C MET A 1 1.22 13.31 9.24
N LEU A 2 0.67 12.15 8.78
CA LEU A 2 1.17 10.83 9.18
C LEU A 2 2.48 10.50 8.47
N LEU A 3 2.47 10.53 7.13
CA LEU A 3 3.65 10.37 6.28
C LEU A 3 3.94 11.69 5.56
N ASN A 4 5.21 12.09 5.53
CA ASN A 4 5.67 13.26 4.79
C ASN A 4 7.01 12.95 4.13
N ILE A 5 7.01 12.94 2.81
CA ILE A 5 8.18 12.73 1.97
C ILE A 5 8.55 14.08 1.35
N LYS A 6 9.83 14.45 1.44
CA LYS A 6 10.34 15.72 0.91
C LYS A 6 11.53 15.46 0.01
N ASN A 7 11.36 15.81 -1.25
CA ASN A 7 12.41 15.92 -2.26
C ASN A 7 13.32 14.68 -2.33
N ILE A 8 12.73 13.47 -2.31
CA ILE A 8 13.54 12.25 -2.35
C ILE A 8 14.07 11.98 -3.75
N ASP A 9 15.34 11.60 -3.79
CA ASP A 9 15.99 10.99 -4.95
C ASP A 9 16.31 9.52 -4.62
N VAL A 10 16.02 8.61 -5.56
CA VAL A 10 16.30 7.19 -5.40
C VAL A 10 16.95 6.62 -6.65
N ALA A 11 17.94 5.78 -6.44
CA ALA A 11 18.61 5.07 -7.52
C ALA A 11 18.85 3.60 -7.16
N TYR A 12 18.95 2.77 -8.18
CA TYR A 12 19.50 1.42 -8.13
C TYR A 12 20.93 1.51 -8.65
N ASP A 13 21.89 1.33 -7.77
CA ASP A 13 23.31 1.60 -8.06
C ASP A 13 23.49 3.00 -8.68
N ASP A 14 23.96 3.09 -9.92
CA ASP A 14 24.16 4.35 -10.64
C ASP A 14 22.93 4.82 -11.44
N TYR A 15 21.87 3.98 -11.54
CA TYR A 15 20.70 4.32 -12.33
C TYR A 15 19.63 5.00 -11.46
N GLN A 16 19.49 6.30 -11.62
CA GLN A 16 18.48 7.09 -10.89
C GLN A 16 17.09 6.85 -11.48
N VAL A 17 16.13 6.53 -10.60
CA VAL A 17 14.73 6.21 -10.96
C VAL A 17 13.77 7.26 -10.43
N ILE A 18 14.02 7.83 -9.26
CA ILE A 18 13.17 8.84 -8.62
C ILE A 18 13.94 10.15 -8.51
N TRP A 19 13.27 11.24 -8.89
CA TRP A 19 13.82 12.58 -8.98
C TRP A 19 12.94 13.55 -8.21
N ASN A 20 13.45 14.06 -7.07
CA ASN A 20 12.85 15.16 -6.31
C ASN A 20 11.35 14.95 -5.99
N VAL A 21 10.96 13.73 -5.62
CA VAL A 21 9.56 13.39 -5.32
C VAL A 21 9.19 13.82 -3.91
N SER A 22 8.06 14.53 -3.79
CA SER A 22 7.47 14.95 -2.52
C SER A 22 6.00 14.56 -2.48
N LEU A 23 5.59 13.85 -1.43
CA LEU A 23 4.18 13.50 -1.21
C LEU A 23 3.87 13.38 0.28
N SER A 24 2.59 13.40 0.61
CA SER A 24 2.15 13.28 2.00
C SER A 24 0.88 12.46 2.13
N VAL A 25 0.71 11.84 3.31
CA VAL A 25 -0.50 11.08 3.67
C VAL A 25 -0.94 11.50 5.06
N LYS A 26 -2.24 11.75 5.26
CA LYS A 26 -2.85 12.03 6.56
C LYS A 26 -3.33 10.73 7.21
N GLU A 27 -3.63 10.78 8.51
CA GLU A 27 -4.28 9.66 9.21
C GLU A 27 -5.66 9.38 8.62
N GLY A 28 -6.00 8.11 8.42
CA GLY A 28 -7.26 7.67 7.84
C GLY A 28 -7.49 8.09 6.38
N GLU A 29 -6.48 8.63 5.70
CA GLU A 29 -6.58 9.05 4.29
C GLU A 29 -6.25 7.88 3.36
N ILE A 30 -7.01 7.75 2.28
CA ILE A 30 -6.70 6.85 1.16
C ILE A 30 -6.06 7.68 0.06
N VAL A 31 -4.80 7.39 -0.25
CA VAL A 31 -4.00 8.08 -1.27
C VAL A 31 -3.57 7.11 -2.36
N ALA A 32 -3.77 7.50 -3.61
CA ALA A 32 -3.30 6.77 -4.78
C ALA A 32 -2.04 7.41 -5.36
N LEU A 33 -1.01 6.61 -5.60
CA LEU A 33 0.15 6.98 -6.41
C LEU A 33 0.01 6.29 -7.77
N LEU A 34 -0.22 7.08 -8.79
CA LEU A 34 -0.60 6.66 -10.14
C LEU A 34 0.53 6.90 -11.14
N GLY A 35 0.56 6.14 -12.20
CA GLY A 35 1.53 6.32 -13.29
C GLY A 35 1.64 5.09 -14.18
N PRO A 36 2.20 5.22 -15.38
CA PRO A 36 2.47 4.09 -16.25
C PRO A 36 3.48 3.11 -15.64
N ASN A 37 3.61 1.93 -16.26
CA ASN A 37 4.65 0.97 -15.88
C ASN A 37 6.04 1.59 -16.03
N GLY A 38 6.92 1.31 -15.06
CA GLY A 38 8.27 1.87 -15.07
C GLY A 38 8.36 3.33 -14.59
N SER A 39 7.26 3.99 -14.21
CA SER A 39 7.31 5.37 -13.71
C SER A 39 7.97 5.55 -12.34
N GLY A 40 8.23 4.45 -11.60
CA GLY A 40 8.89 4.48 -10.30
C GLY A 40 7.97 4.32 -9.08
N LYS A 41 6.68 4.01 -9.26
CA LYS A 41 5.70 3.86 -8.16
C LYS A 41 6.14 2.90 -7.07
N SER A 42 6.48 1.67 -7.43
CA SER A 42 6.96 0.65 -6.47
C SER A 42 8.28 1.06 -5.83
N THR A 43 9.13 1.83 -6.54
CA THR A 43 10.38 2.38 -5.99
C THR A 43 10.07 3.36 -4.86
N VAL A 44 9.05 4.20 -4.99
CA VAL A 44 8.61 5.10 -3.91
C VAL A 44 8.13 4.28 -2.71
N LEU A 45 7.27 3.26 -2.90
CA LEU A 45 6.83 2.39 -1.78
C LEU A 45 8.01 1.66 -1.13
N ASN A 46 8.94 1.13 -1.94
CA ASN A 46 10.14 0.45 -1.46
C ASN A 46 11.05 1.39 -0.64
N SER A 47 11.11 2.69 -1.01
CA SER A 47 11.86 3.69 -0.24
C SER A 47 11.20 3.98 1.11
N ILE A 48 9.86 4.03 1.17
CA ILE A 48 9.11 4.22 2.42
C ILE A 48 9.28 3.01 3.34
N SER A 49 9.23 1.81 2.82
CA SER A 49 9.40 0.57 3.60
C SER A 49 10.86 0.26 3.97
N GLY A 50 11.83 0.95 3.35
CA GLY A 50 13.26 0.74 3.59
C GLY A 50 13.89 -0.42 2.84
N LEU A 51 13.18 -0.97 1.85
CA LEU A 51 13.73 -1.96 0.93
C LEU A 51 14.77 -1.33 -0.02
N ILE A 52 14.65 -0.01 -0.25
CA ILE A 52 15.61 0.78 -1.03
C ILE A 52 15.95 2.03 -0.22
N LYS A 53 17.24 2.39 -0.18
CA LYS A 53 17.70 3.62 0.47
C LYS A 53 17.50 4.82 -0.46
N ILE A 54 17.13 5.96 0.10
CA ILE A 54 17.11 7.22 -0.65
C ILE A 54 18.53 7.78 -0.77
N LYS A 55 18.84 8.46 -1.90
CA LYS A 55 20.10 9.20 -2.08
C LYS A 55 20.05 10.56 -1.41
N ASN A 56 18.93 11.28 -1.58
CA ASN A 56 18.69 12.61 -1.03
C ASN A 56 17.26 12.71 -0.50
N GLY A 57 16.99 13.80 0.23
CA GLY A 57 15.67 14.12 0.76
C GLY A 57 15.37 13.49 2.12
N GLU A 58 14.12 13.51 2.50
CA GLU A 58 13.67 13.05 3.81
C GLU A 58 12.37 12.26 3.71
N ILE A 59 12.25 11.22 4.55
CA ILE A 59 10.99 10.51 4.78
C ILE A 59 10.71 10.57 6.28
N ASN A 60 9.63 11.27 6.66
CA ASN A 60 9.20 11.45 8.03
C ASN A 60 7.85 10.73 8.25
N PHE A 61 7.75 9.94 9.30
CA PHE A 61 6.54 9.26 9.75
C PHE A 61 6.22 9.64 11.18
N ASN A 62 5.06 10.28 11.42
CA ASN A 62 4.75 10.91 12.72
C ASN A 62 5.88 11.82 13.22
N SER A 63 6.44 12.64 12.33
CA SER A 63 7.59 13.53 12.60
C SER A 63 8.90 12.80 12.94
N ILE A 64 8.97 11.49 12.83
CA ILE A 64 10.18 10.69 13.03
C ILE A 64 10.88 10.47 11.68
N PRO A 65 12.19 10.76 11.53
CA PRO A 65 12.91 10.58 10.27
C PRO A 65 13.23 9.09 10.01
N ILE A 66 12.29 8.39 9.38
CA ILE A 66 12.37 6.93 9.15
C ILE A 66 13.34 6.52 8.05
N HIS A 67 13.80 7.44 7.20
CA HIS A 67 14.82 7.12 6.17
C HIS A 67 16.15 6.65 6.78
N LYS A 68 16.38 6.90 8.07
CA LYS A 68 17.52 6.41 8.84
C LYS A 68 17.28 5.03 9.48
N PHE A 69 16.07 4.50 9.40
CA PHE A 69 15.66 3.26 10.03
C PHE A 69 15.85 2.07 9.08
N GLU A 70 16.22 0.94 9.64
CA GLU A 70 16.15 -0.35 8.94
C GLU A 70 14.68 -0.78 8.71
N THR A 71 14.45 -1.67 7.76
CA THR A 71 13.09 -2.11 7.37
C THR A 71 12.26 -2.60 8.57
N TYR A 72 12.83 -3.43 9.44
CA TYR A 72 12.12 -3.98 10.60
C TYR A 72 11.71 -2.89 11.62
N GLN A 73 12.49 -1.82 11.75
CA GLN A 73 12.17 -0.69 12.63
C GLN A 73 10.98 0.10 12.08
N ARG A 74 10.86 0.22 10.73
CA ARG A 74 9.72 0.88 10.08
C ARG A 74 8.41 0.12 10.30
N VAL A 75 8.47 -1.21 10.31
CA VAL A 75 7.32 -2.04 10.73
C VAL A 75 6.95 -1.74 12.18
N GLY A 76 7.93 -1.66 13.07
CA GLY A 76 7.72 -1.37 14.50
C GLY A 76 7.06 -0.01 14.78
N VAL A 77 7.27 1.02 13.94
CA VAL A 77 6.60 2.33 14.08
C VAL A 77 5.21 2.37 13.43
N GLY A 78 4.78 1.30 12.75
CA GLY A 78 3.43 1.15 12.22
C GLY A 78 3.30 1.31 10.71
N ILE A 79 4.32 0.95 9.92
CA ILE A 79 4.25 0.89 8.46
C ILE A 79 4.16 -0.57 8.03
N SER A 80 3.16 -0.92 7.24
CA SER A 80 3.04 -2.22 6.61
C SER A 80 3.06 -2.09 5.09
N HIS A 81 3.76 -2.99 4.40
CA HIS A 81 3.88 -3.00 2.95
C HIS A 81 3.45 -4.34 2.37
N VAL A 82 2.35 -4.34 1.65
CA VAL A 82 1.85 -5.46 0.86
C VAL A 82 2.41 -5.33 -0.55
N LEU A 83 3.36 -6.20 -0.87
CA LEU A 83 4.08 -6.20 -2.15
C LEU A 83 3.18 -6.73 -3.28
N GLU A 84 3.50 -6.32 -4.52
CA GLU A 84 2.89 -6.83 -5.75
C GLU A 84 2.89 -8.37 -5.80
N ARG A 85 1.92 -8.96 -6.53
CA ARG A 85 1.76 -10.42 -6.72
C ARG A 85 1.45 -11.18 -5.42
N ARG A 86 0.73 -10.53 -4.48
CA ARG A 86 0.13 -11.14 -3.29
C ARG A 86 1.14 -11.66 -2.27
N ARG A 87 2.25 -12.28 -2.67
CA ARG A 87 3.34 -12.77 -1.83
C ARG A 87 2.88 -13.53 -0.57
N VAL A 88 1.84 -14.40 -0.71
CA VAL A 88 1.44 -15.30 0.36
C VAL A 88 2.45 -16.42 0.53
N PHE A 89 2.52 -17.04 1.71
CA PHE A 89 3.28 -18.27 1.94
C PHE A 89 2.44 -19.44 1.45
N PRO A 90 2.76 -20.04 0.29
CA PRO A 90 1.84 -20.90 -0.46
C PRO A 90 1.50 -22.21 0.27
N TYR A 91 2.42 -22.73 1.06
CA TYR A 91 2.28 -24.01 1.78
C TYR A 91 1.80 -23.86 3.22
N LEU A 92 1.56 -22.64 3.67
CA LEU A 92 0.97 -22.36 4.97
C LEU A 92 -0.54 -22.19 4.83
N THR A 93 -1.27 -22.47 5.91
CA THR A 93 -2.71 -22.20 5.98
C THR A 93 -2.99 -20.70 5.98
N VAL A 94 -4.25 -20.32 5.73
CA VAL A 94 -4.73 -18.94 5.88
C VAL A 94 -4.38 -18.38 7.26
N LEU A 95 -4.73 -19.13 8.32
CA LEU A 95 -4.43 -18.72 9.70
C LEU A 95 -2.93 -18.54 9.93
N GLN A 96 -2.10 -19.47 9.50
CA GLN A 96 -0.65 -19.37 9.64
C GLN A 96 -0.08 -18.16 8.90
N ASN A 97 -0.57 -17.89 7.65
CA ASN A 97 -0.20 -16.69 6.93
C ASN A 97 -0.53 -15.42 7.71
N LEU A 98 -1.74 -15.32 8.26
CA LEU A 98 -2.16 -14.15 9.04
C LEU A 98 -1.26 -13.95 10.27
N LEU A 99 -1.02 -15.01 11.03
CA LEU A 99 -0.22 -14.96 12.26
C LEU A 99 1.21 -14.49 12.03
N LEU A 100 1.80 -14.77 10.87
CA LEU A 100 3.11 -14.23 10.49
C LEU A 100 3.15 -12.70 10.41
N GLY A 101 2.00 -12.04 10.15
CA GLY A 101 1.91 -10.58 10.14
C GLY A 101 2.04 -9.95 11.52
N ALA A 102 1.72 -10.68 12.59
CA ALA A 102 1.88 -10.24 13.97
C ALA A 102 3.33 -10.43 14.46
N TYR A 103 4.30 -9.86 13.74
CA TYR A 103 5.72 -10.11 13.94
C TYR A 103 6.31 -9.40 15.17
N HIS A 104 6.03 -8.11 15.36
CA HIS A 104 6.61 -7.33 16.45
C HIS A 104 5.83 -7.55 17.77
N GLU A 105 6.47 -7.25 18.91
CA GLU A 105 5.94 -7.60 20.25
C GLU A 105 4.53 -7.10 20.53
N LYS A 106 4.24 -5.83 20.18
CA LYS A 106 2.91 -5.27 20.37
C LYS A 106 1.85 -6.03 19.54
N ALA A 107 2.16 -6.36 18.30
CA ALA A 107 1.24 -7.11 17.44
C ALA A 107 1.07 -8.56 17.93
N LYS A 108 2.13 -9.19 18.49
CA LYS A 108 2.03 -10.50 19.12
C LYS A 108 1.10 -10.49 20.34
N ALA A 109 1.19 -9.47 21.18
CA ALA A 109 0.35 -9.31 22.37
C ALA A 109 -1.14 -9.17 22.02
N GLU A 110 -1.46 -8.48 20.92
CA GLU A 110 -2.81 -8.16 20.48
C GLU A 110 -3.31 -9.09 19.33
N ARG A 111 -2.59 -10.18 19.04
CA ARG A 111 -2.81 -10.97 17.81
C ARG A 111 -4.22 -11.56 17.70
N GLU A 112 -4.84 -11.96 18.80
CA GLU A 112 -6.17 -12.57 18.80
C GLU A 112 -7.23 -11.52 18.46
N LYS A 113 -7.12 -10.33 19.05
CA LYS A 113 -7.98 -9.19 18.74
C LYS A 113 -7.81 -8.76 17.29
N SER A 114 -6.58 -8.61 16.82
CA SER A 114 -6.28 -8.27 15.43
C SER A 114 -6.84 -9.31 14.47
N LEU A 115 -6.75 -10.60 14.80
CA LEU A 115 -7.30 -11.68 14.00
C LEU A 115 -8.83 -11.58 13.87
N GLN A 116 -9.54 -11.26 14.96
CA GLN A 116 -10.99 -11.03 14.91
C GLN A 116 -11.34 -9.82 14.03
N ASP A 117 -10.58 -8.73 14.15
CA ASP A 117 -10.77 -7.56 13.29
C ASP A 117 -10.58 -7.89 11.81
N ILE A 118 -9.56 -8.69 11.47
CA ILE A 118 -9.33 -9.15 10.10
C ILE A 118 -10.45 -10.05 9.60
N TYR A 119 -10.96 -10.93 10.43
CA TYR A 119 -12.12 -11.76 10.08
C TYR A 119 -13.40 -10.94 9.88
N ASN A 120 -13.53 -9.79 10.55
CA ASN A 120 -14.63 -8.85 10.30
C ASN A 120 -14.47 -8.12 8.96
N PHE A 121 -13.24 -7.80 8.52
CA PHE A 121 -12.99 -7.24 7.19
C PHE A 121 -13.13 -8.29 6.09
N PHE A 122 -12.66 -9.51 6.34
CA PHE A 122 -12.55 -10.61 5.39
C PHE A 122 -13.19 -11.89 5.93
N PRO A 123 -14.53 -12.01 5.99
CA PRO A 123 -15.21 -13.19 6.57
C PRO A 123 -14.78 -14.51 5.91
N LYS A 124 -14.52 -14.50 4.59
CA LYS A 124 -14.06 -15.67 3.86
C LYS A 124 -12.72 -16.23 4.37
N LEU A 125 -11.84 -15.40 4.92
CA LEU A 125 -10.59 -15.86 5.51
C LEU A 125 -10.83 -16.65 6.82
N LYS A 126 -11.89 -16.31 7.57
CA LYS A 126 -12.30 -17.08 8.75
C LYS A 126 -12.82 -18.46 8.36
N GLU A 127 -13.73 -18.51 7.40
CA GLU A 127 -14.33 -19.76 6.89
C GLU A 127 -13.27 -20.74 6.35
N ARG A 128 -12.19 -20.19 5.78
CA ARG A 128 -11.10 -20.91 5.13
C ARG A 128 -9.80 -20.95 5.96
N SER A 129 -9.88 -20.69 7.27
CA SER A 129 -8.70 -20.51 8.14
C SER A 129 -7.71 -21.68 8.12
N SER A 130 -8.19 -22.91 7.93
CA SER A 130 -7.36 -24.13 7.79
C SER A 130 -6.95 -24.46 6.35
N GLN A 131 -7.46 -23.74 5.35
CA GLN A 131 -7.13 -23.98 3.93
C GLN A 131 -5.70 -23.55 3.63
N ILE A 132 -5.00 -24.32 2.79
CA ILE A 132 -3.65 -24.01 2.31
C ILE A 132 -3.73 -22.84 1.29
N ALA A 133 -2.88 -21.84 1.45
CA ALA A 133 -2.98 -20.58 0.72
C ALA A 133 -2.85 -20.72 -0.81
N ASN A 134 -2.06 -21.64 -1.34
CA ASN A 134 -1.93 -21.86 -2.78
C ASN A 134 -3.19 -22.41 -3.45
N THR A 135 -4.13 -22.98 -2.69
CA THR A 135 -5.40 -23.52 -3.19
C THR A 135 -6.51 -22.46 -3.26
N MET A 136 -6.23 -21.25 -2.81
CA MET A 136 -7.17 -20.12 -2.84
C MET A 136 -7.18 -19.45 -4.21
N SER A 137 -8.32 -18.83 -4.54
CA SER A 137 -8.41 -17.96 -5.72
C SER A 137 -7.49 -16.74 -5.59
N GLY A 138 -7.17 -16.11 -6.72
CA GLY A 138 -6.31 -14.93 -6.72
C GLY A 138 -6.85 -13.77 -5.88
N GLY A 139 -8.15 -13.55 -5.86
CA GLY A 139 -8.77 -12.53 -5.01
C GLY A 139 -8.68 -12.85 -3.53
N GLU A 140 -8.88 -14.10 -3.15
CA GLU A 140 -8.73 -14.55 -1.77
C GLU A 140 -7.28 -14.46 -1.29
N GLN A 141 -6.31 -14.78 -2.14
CA GLN A 141 -4.88 -14.58 -1.83
C GLN A 141 -4.54 -13.10 -1.65
N GLN A 142 -5.17 -12.19 -2.41
CA GLN A 142 -5.00 -10.76 -2.24
C GLN A 142 -5.57 -10.28 -0.89
N MET A 143 -6.77 -10.74 -0.55
CA MET A 143 -7.37 -10.47 0.77
C MET A 143 -6.49 -11.01 1.91
N LEU A 144 -5.91 -12.21 1.74
CA LEU A 144 -5.00 -12.81 2.72
C LEU A 144 -3.71 -11.99 2.88
N ALA A 145 -3.12 -11.50 1.79
CA ALA A 145 -1.92 -10.66 1.83
C ALA A 145 -2.19 -9.33 2.55
N ILE A 146 -3.32 -8.68 2.26
CA ILE A 146 -3.76 -7.45 2.94
C ILE A 146 -4.05 -7.74 4.41
N GLY A 147 -4.78 -8.81 4.72
CA GLY A 147 -5.07 -9.24 6.09
C GLY A 147 -3.79 -9.47 6.89
N ARG A 148 -2.80 -10.16 6.31
CA ARG A 148 -1.48 -10.34 6.93
C ARG A 148 -0.78 -9.00 7.20
N GLY A 149 -0.87 -8.05 6.27
CA GLY A 149 -0.33 -6.70 6.48
C GLY A 149 -1.00 -5.98 7.65
N LEU A 150 -2.31 -6.13 7.81
CA LEU A 150 -3.08 -5.55 8.91
C LEU A 150 -2.80 -6.20 10.27
N MET A 151 -2.40 -7.49 10.32
CA MET A 151 -1.98 -8.15 11.56
C MET A 151 -0.81 -7.45 12.25
N GLY A 152 0.00 -6.69 11.51
CA GLY A 152 1.06 -5.83 12.06
C GLY A 152 0.54 -4.58 12.78
N MET A 153 -0.77 -4.36 12.89
CA MET A 153 -1.39 -3.18 13.51
C MET A 153 -0.84 -1.86 12.94
N PRO A 154 -0.82 -1.69 11.61
CA PRO A 154 -0.20 -0.53 11.00
C PRO A 154 -1.04 0.74 11.23
N LYS A 155 -0.35 1.89 11.24
CA LYS A 155 -0.96 3.21 11.05
C LYS A 155 -1.02 3.57 9.56
N LEU A 156 -0.08 3.04 8.77
CA LEU A 156 -0.03 3.18 7.31
C LEU A 156 0.07 1.78 6.67
N LEU A 157 -0.93 1.44 5.88
CA LEU A 157 -0.91 0.27 5.00
C LEU A 157 -0.55 0.72 3.59
N MET A 158 0.57 0.22 3.07
CA MET A 158 0.98 0.42 1.69
C MET A 158 0.66 -0.83 0.88
N VAL A 159 0.07 -0.66 -0.32
CA VAL A 159 -0.33 -1.80 -1.17
C VAL A 159 0.10 -1.55 -2.61
N ASP A 160 0.92 -2.46 -3.12
CA ASP A 160 1.41 -2.40 -4.50
C ASP A 160 0.46 -3.17 -5.41
N GLU A 161 -0.18 -2.47 -6.37
CA GLU A 161 -1.13 -2.97 -7.37
C GLU A 161 -2.24 -3.89 -6.78
N PRO A 162 -3.06 -3.40 -5.82
CA PRO A 162 -4.03 -4.23 -5.10
C PRO A 162 -5.07 -4.90 -5.99
N PHE A 163 -5.36 -4.38 -7.18
CA PHE A 163 -6.47 -4.81 -8.04
C PHE A 163 -6.01 -5.63 -9.26
N LEU A 164 -4.70 -5.83 -9.42
CA LEU A 164 -4.13 -6.51 -10.58
C LEU A 164 -4.67 -7.95 -10.71
N GLY A 165 -5.30 -8.23 -11.87
CA GLY A 165 -5.82 -9.56 -12.20
C GLY A 165 -6.97 -10.05 -11.31
N LEU A 166 -7.73 -9.13 -10.72
CA LEU A 166 -8.93 -9.45 -9.94
C LEU A 166 -10.22 -9.32 -10.76
N ALA A 167 -11.20 -10.15 -10.42
CA ALA A 167 -12.54 -10.04 -10.99
C ALA A 167 -13.23 -8.74 -10.50
N PRO A 168 -14.10 -8.12 -11.31
CA PRO A 168 -14.76 -6.85 -10.96
C PRO A 168 -15.48 -6.87 -9.61
N LEU A 169 -16.15 -7.95 -9.26
CA LEU A 169 -16.83 -8.09 -7.96
C LEU A 169 -15.86 -8.04 -6.78
N VAL A 170 -14.68 -8.68 -6.92
CA VAL A 170 -13.63 -8.66 -5.89
C VAL A 170 -13.03 -7.27 -5.72
N ILE A 171 -12.93 -6.51 -6.83
CA ILE A 171 -12.47 -5.12 -6.79
C ILE A 171 -13.43 -4.26 -5.97
N GLU A 172 -14.74 -4.38 -6.20
CA GLU A 172 -15.74 -3.62 -5.44
C GLU A 172 -15.72 -4.00 -3.94
N ASP A 173 -15.59 -5.29 -3.62
CA ASP A 173 -15.44 -5.74 -2.23
C ASP A 173 -14.20 -5.09 -1.58
N LEU A 174 -13.05 -5.09 -2.24
CA LEU A 174 -11.82 -4.50 -1.73
C LEU A 174 -11.92 -2.98 -1.55
N LYS A 175 -12.61 -2.27 -2.45
CA LYS A 175 -12.86 -0.82 -2.30
C LYS A 175 -13.63 -0.53 -1.00
N LEU A 176 -14.69 -1.30 -0.72
CA LEU A 176 -15.46 -1.17 0.51
C LEU A 176 -14.62 -1.49 1.75
N ILE A 177 -13.76 -2.50 1.66
CA ILE A 177 -12.87 -2.89 2.75
C ILE A 177 -11.82 -1.79 3.00
N PHE A 178 -11.20 -1.21 1.97
CA PHE A 178 -10.27 -0.10 2.13
C PHE A 178 -10.91 1.10 2.81
N LYS A 179 -12.16 1.43 2.45
CA LYS A 179 -12.92 2.48 3.12
C LYS A 179 -13.11 2.16 4.62
N LYS A 180 -13.54 0.95 4.97
CA LYS A 180 -13.68 0.51 6.37
C LYS A 180 -12.38 0.55 7.15
N ILE A 181 -11.25 0.20 6.52
CA ILE A 181 -9.93 0.27 7.13
C ILE A 181 -9.57 1.74 7.42
N ALA A 182 -9.80 2.64 6.46
CA ALA A 182 -9.52 4.07 6.62
C ALA A 182 -10.42 4.71 7.69
N GLU A 183 -11.70 4.34 7.79
CA GLU A 183 -12.62 4.76 8.84
C GLU A 183 -12.16 4.36 10.25
N ARG A 184 -11.32 3.33 10.38
CA ARG A 184 -10.66 2.97 11.65
C ARG A 184 -9.36 3.76 11.92
N GLY A 185 -9.06 4.77 11.11
CA GLY A 185 -7.89 5.63 11.26
C GLY A 185 -6.61 5.11 10.63
N ILE A 186 -6.65 3.95 9.95
CA ILE A 186 -5.48 3.42 9.24
C ILE A 186 -5.40 4.11 7.87
N ALA A 187 -4.30 4.83 7.63
CA ALA A 187 -4.06 5.42 6.32
C ALA A 187 -3.69 4.34 5.30
N ILE A 188 -4.07 4.57 4.03
CA ILE A 188 -3.74 3.67 2.93
C ILE A 188 -3.02 4.46 1.85
N LEU A 189 -1.84 4.00 1.45
CA LEU A 189 -1.13 4.45 0.25
C LEU A 189 -1.02 3.28 -0.71
N PHE A 190 -1.64 3.38 -1.87
CA PHE A 190 -1.55 2.31 -2.85
C PHE A 190 -1.10 2.82 -4.21
N VAL A 191 -0.48 1.95 -5.00
CA VAL A 191 -0.07 2.26 -6.36
C VAL A 191 -0.93 1.52 -7.36
N GLU A 192 -1.26 2.17 -8.46
CA GLU A 192 -2.12 1.64 -9.53
C GLU A 192 -1.81 2.27 -10.88
N GLN A 193 -2.17 1.54 -11.94
CA GLN A 193 -2.12 2.04 -13.31
C GLN A 193 -3.50 2.49 -13.80
N ASN A 194 -4.57 1.85 -13.30
CA ASN A 194 -5.94 2.21 -13.67
C ASN A 194 -6.39 3.45 -12.90
N VAL A 195 -6.22 4.61 -13.53
CA VAL A 195 -6.52 5.92 -12.94
C VAL A 195 -7.97 6.04 -12.48
N ARG A 196 -8.93 5.66 -13.34
CA ARG A 196 -10.35 5.78 -13.00
C ARG A 196 -10.72 4.93 -11.79
N LEU A 197 -10.23 3.69 -11.77
CA LEU A 197 -10.45 2.80 -10.64
C LEU A 197 -9.86 3.39 -9.36
N ALA A 198 -8.60 3.79 -9.40
CA ALA A 198 -7.91 4.29 -8.21
C ALA A 198 -8.54 5.59 -7.68
N LEU A 199 -8.82 6.56 -8.54
CA LEU A 199 -9.43 7.84 -8.15
C LEU A 199 -10.89 7.67 -7.66
N SER A 200 -11.58 6.59 -8.06
CA SER A 200 -12.96 6.32 -7.57
C SER A 200 -13.01 6.00 -6.07
N MET A 201 -11.89 5.67 -5.44
CA MET A 201 -11.83 5.27 -4.04
C MET A 201 -10.85 6.10 -3.19
N ALA A 202 -9.86 6.74 -3.81
CA ALA A 202 -8.89 7.56 -3.10
C ALA A 202 -9.47 8.94 -2.76
N ASN A 203 -8.99 9.53 -1.65
CA ASN A 203 -9.27 10.93 -1.32
C ASN A 203 -8.43 11.87 -2.18
N ARG A 204 -7.15 11.50 -2.41
CA ARG A 204 -6.19 12.24 -3.23
C ARG A 204 -5.38 11.30 -4.11
N GLY A 205 -4.91 11.85 -5.22
CA GLY A 205 -4.00 11.18 -6.14
C GLY A 205 -2.72 11.97 -6.36
N TYR A 206 -1.64 11.24 -6.59
CA TYR A 206 -0.37 11.73 -7.08
C TYR A 206 -0.05 11.02 -8.38
N ILE A 207 0.39 11.73 -9.40
CA ILE A 207 0.73 11.15 -10.70
C ILE A 207 2.22 11.23 -10.92
N LEU A 208 2.82 10.07 -11.09
CA LEU A 208 4.25 9.89 -11.32
C LEU A 208 4.50 9.54 -12.78
N GLU A 209 5.36 10.30 -13.44
CA GLU A 209 5.83 10.10 -14.80
C GLU A 209 7.35 10.17 -14.84
N SER A 210 8.00 9.13 -15.37
CA SER A 210 9.47 9.07 -15.50
C SER A 210 10.23 9.45 -14.21
N GLY A 211 9.75 8.96 -13.07
CA GLY A 211 10.37 9.21 -11.76
C GLY A 211 10.09 10.58 -11.15
N ARG A 212 9.24 11.40 -11.74
CA ARG A 212 8.87 12.73 -11.27
C ARG A 212 7.39 12.84 -10.97
N LEU A 213 7.06 13.57 -9.94
CA LEU A 213 5.67 13.88 -9.62
C LEU A 213 5.24 15.04 -10.50
N VAL A 214 4.25 14.80 -11.37
CA VAL A 214 3.80 15.78 -12.37
C VAL A 214 2.47 16.43 -12.02
N ILE A 215 1.60 15.70 -11.29
CA ILE A 215 0.27 16.19 -10.91
C ILE A 215 -0.06 15.67 -9.52
N ASP A 216 -0.71 16.47 -8.70
CA ASP A 216 -1.32 16.03 -7.44
C ASP A 216 -2.61 16.83 -7.17
N GLY A 217 -3.52 16.23 -6.42
CA GLY A 217 -4.78 16.90 -6.06
C GLY A 217 -5.82 15.96 -5.45
N ALA A 218 -6.98 16.53 -5.16
CA ALA A 218 -8.13 15.75 -4.74
C ALA A 218 -8.62 14.85 -5.88
N SER A 219 -9.01 13.62 -5.59
CA SER A 219 -9.39 12.64 -6.61
C SER A 219 -10.52 13.11 -7.51
N LYS A 220 -11.49 13.85 -6.95
CA LYS A 220 -12.62 14.43 -7.70
C LYS A 220 -12.18 15.43 -8.78
N ASP A 221 -11.07 16.15 -8.53
CA ASP A 221 -10.56 17.16 -9.46
C ASP A 221 -9.67 16.52 -10.53
N LEU A 222 -9.02 15.39 -10.18
CA LEU A 222 -8.12 14.67 -11.07
C LEU A 222 -8.84 13.76 -12.08
N VAL A 223 -9.99 13.21 -11.75
CA VAL A 223 -10.69 12.21 -12.58
C VAL A 223 -11.05 12.74 -13.98
N ASP A 224 -11.33 14.03 -14.09
CA ASP A 224 -11.70 14.72 -15.35
C ASP A 224 -10.57 15.59 -15.94
N SER A 225 -9.42 15.66 -15.26
CA SER A 225 -8.29 16.49 -15.67
C SER A 225 -7.77 16.10 -17.07
N LYS A 226 -7.55 17.10 -17.93
CA LYS A 226 -6.95 16.90 -19.25
C LYS A 226 -5.48 16.48 -19.15
N GLU A 227 -4.76 17.02 -18.15
CA GLU A 227 -3.37 16.66 -17.89
C GLU A 227 -3.22 15.20 -17.52
N VAL A 228 -4.12 14.68 -16.67
CA VAL A 228 -4.16 13.26 -16.30
C VAL A 228 -4.38 12.40 -17.54
N LYS A 229 -5.34 12.77 -18.39
CA LYS A 229 -5.59 12.05 -19.65
C LYS A 229 -4.36 12.04 -20.56
N ARG A 230 -3.64 13.16 -20.67
CA ARG A 230 -2.41 13.26 -21.47
C ARG A 230 -1.33 12.29 -21.00
N VAL A 231 -1.05 12.21 -19.70
CA VAL A 231 -0.02 11.31 -19.12
C VAL A 231 -0.31 9.83 -19.41
N PHE A 232 -1.58 9.44 -19.42
CA PHE A 232 -1.97 8.03 -19.55
C PHE A 232 -2.37 7.63 -20.97
N LEU A 233 -2.84 8.56 -21.82
CA LEU A 233 -3.30 8.27 -23.17
C LEU A 233 -2.32 8.74 -24.26
N GLY A 234 -1.29 9.53 -23.90
CA GLY A 234 -0.25 9.96 -24.83
C GLY A 234 -0.76 10.93 -25.92
N SER A 235 -1.85 11.66 -25.65
CA SER A 235 -2.48 12.58 -26.61
C SER A 235 -2.37 14.04 -26.17
#